data_302e53ce6f2e5cce713af62d09f5f26b
#
_entry.id   302e53ce6f2e5cce713af62d09f5f26b
#
_cell.length_a   1.000
_cell.length_b   1.000
_cell.length_c   1.000
_cell.angle_alpha   90.00
_cell.angle_beta   90.00
_cell.angle_gamma   90.00
#
_symmetry.space_group_name_H-M   'P 1'
#
loop_
_entity.id
_entity.type
_entity.pdbx_description
1 polymer ?
#
loop_
_entity_poly.entity_id
_entity_poly.type
_entity_poly.pdbx_seq_one_letter_code
_entity_poly.pdbx_strand_id
1 'polypeptide(L)'
;MRLAAIDIGSNAARLLITDVILGPQGIPDFIKTVLVRVPLRLGFDVFDKGVISPDKVEKIVKTIKSYKLLLDVYDVKHLKACATSAMRDAANTKDIIKKVKTETGILIEVISGQDEASYIYENHIAENMTADESYLYVDVGGGSTDITFFSDGKLVFKESFNIGTIRLLKNQVTEAIWDEMKEFIRNKTKGYHHVTAIGSGGNINKIFSISKRKEGKPLTLDLLRDYYKEFSNLSLSQRISLHRLREDRADVIVPALLIYINVMRWAEAEEIFVPKIGLADGLIHNLYEEVRLKDVEI
;
A
#
# COMPACT_ATOMS: atom_id res chain seq x y z
N MET A 1 6.52 -6.17 23.34
CA MET A 1 7.59 -6.19 22.31
C MET A 1 7.38 -4.98 21.39
N ARG A 2 8.47 -4.28 21.00
CA ARG A 2 8.37 -3.14 20.06
C ARG A 2 9.02 -3.48 18.74
N LEU A 3 8.25 -3.37 17.66
CA LEU A 3 8.64 -3.73 16.30
C LEU A 3 8.57 -2.51 15.39
N ALA A 4 9.37 -2.50 14.33
CA ALA A 4 9.26 -1.47 13.30
C ALA A 4 9.27 -2.05 11.88
N ALA A 5 8.58 -1.33 10.99
CA ALA A 5 8.61 -1.58 9.56
C ALA A 5 8.92 -0.31 8.80
N ILE A 6 9.78 -0.42 7.78
CA ILE A 6 10.02 0.62 6.79
C ILE A 6 9.47 0.12 5.45
N ASP A 7 8.57 0.90 4.87
CA ASP A 7 7.98 0.68 3.54
C ASP A 7 8.41 1.81 2.61
N ILE A 8 9.12 1.49 1.52
CA ILE A 8 9.57 2.44 0.50
C ILE A 8 8.79 2.19 -0.79
N GLY A 9 7.68 2.90 -0.92
CA GLY A 9 6.85 2.86 -2.12
C GLY A 9 7.26 3.88 -3.18
N SER A 10 6.63 3.81 -4.36
CA SER A 10 6.90 4.71 -5.48
C SER A 10 6.61 6.19 -5.18
N ASN A 11 5.69 6.50 -4.26
CA ASN A 11 5.35 7.88 -3.90
C ASN A 11 5.97 8.34 -2.58
N ALA A 12 6.07 7.48 -1.58
CA ALA A 12 6.55 7.85 -0.26
C ALA A 12 7.22 6.68 0.45
N ALA A 13 8.14 7.01 1.37
CA ALA A 13 8.59 6.08 2.40
C ALA A 13 7.77 6.27 3.68
N ARG A 14 7.55 5.17 4.41
CA ARG A 14 6.89 5.16 5.73
C ARG A 14 7.75 4.42 6.73
N LEU A 15 7.77 4.92 7.96
CA LEU A 15 8.23 4.21 9.15
C LEU A 15 6.99 3.97 10.03
N LEU A 16 6.71 2.73 10.36
CA LEU A 16 5.72 2.34 11.35
C LEU A 16 6.44 1.71 12.54
N ILE A 17 6.17 2.21 13.75
CA ILE A 17 6.59 1.59 15.01
C ILE A 17 5.33 1.12 15.73
N THR A 18 5.33 -0.14 16.17
CA THR A 18 4.18 -0.79 16.78
C THR A 18 4.60 -1.47 18.08
N ASP A 19 3.86 -1.25 19.14
CA ASP A 19 3.95 -2.03 20.38
C ASP A 19 3.05 -3.25 20.28
N VAL A 20 3.61 -4.43 20.45
CA VAL A 20 2.86 -5.69 20.51
C VAL A 20 2.73 -6.09 21.97
N ILE A 21 1.49 -6.17 22.44
CA ILE A 21 1.11 -6.53 23.81
C ILE A 21 0.31 -7.82 23.73
N LEU A 22 0.63 -8.79 24.61
CA LEU A 22 -0.18 -9.99 24.72
C LEU A 22 -1.43 -9.66 25.54
N GLY A 23 -2.58 -9.75 24.90
CA GLY A 23 -3.87 -9.61 25.52
C GLY A 23 -4.30 -10.87 26.31
N PRO A 24 -5.53 -10.90 26.83
CA PRO A 24 -6.13 -12.07 27.44
C PRO A 24 -6.04 -13.26 26.46
N GLN A 25 -5.75 -14.44 26.95
CA GLN A 25 -5.60 -15.67 26.16
C GLN A 25 -4.35 -15.72 25.25
N GLY A 26 -3.38 -14.81 25.42
CA GLY A 26 -2.15 -14.82 24.63
C GLY A 26 -2.31 -14.28 23.20
N ILE A 27 -3.45 -13.66 22.87
CA ILE A 27 -3.68 -13.05 21.55
C ILE A 27 -2.89 -11.74 21.48
N PRO A 28 -2.03 -11.55 20.45
CA PRO A 28 -1.28 -10.30 20.29
C PRO A 28 -2.19 -9.15 19.86
N ASP A 29 -2.04 -8.01 20.54
CA ASP A 29 -2.65 -6.73 20.16
C ASP A 29 -1.56 -5.80 19.61
N PHE A 30 -1.78 -5.20 18.45
CA PHE A 30 -0.82 -4.40 17.70
C PHE A 30 -1.17 -2.90 17.78
N ILE A 31 -0.50 -2.20 18.67
CA ILE A 31 -0.76 -0.78 18.94
C ILE A 31 0.21 0.09 18.14
N LYS A 32 -0.31 0.82 17.14
CA LYS A 32 0.50 1.75 16.35
C LYS A 32 0.96 2.94 17.20
N THR A 33 2.25 3.02 17.46
CA THR A 33 2.84 4.07 18.30
C THR A 33 3.33 5.26 17.48
N VAL A 34 3.98 5.01 16.33
CA VAL A 34 4.53 6.05 15.47
C VAL A 34 4.28 5.70 14.01
N LEU A 35 3.78 6.67 13.24
CA LEU A 35 3.72 6.57 11.78
C LEU A 35 4.30 7.85 11.16
N VAL A 36 5.48 7.72 10.55
CA VAL A 36 6.13 8.83 9.84
C VAL A 36 6.11 8.55 8.35
N ARG A 37 5.65 9.54 7.56
CA ARG A 37 5.61 9.45 6.10
C ARG A 37 6.42 10.56 5.47
N VAL A 38 7.37 10.20 4.60
CA VAL A 38 8.20 11.13 3.82
C VAL A 38 7.89 10.96 2.33
N PRO A 39 7.46 12.02 1.61
CA PRO A 39 7.21 11.96 0.17
C PRO A 39 8.55 11.95 -0.58
N LEU A 40 8.88 10.81 -1.20
CA LEU A 40 10.08 10.62 -2.02
C LEU A 40 9.80 10.79 -3.51
N ARG A 41 8.58 10.39 -3.96
CA ARG A 41 8.12 10.48 -5.36
C ARG A 41 9.08 9.79 -6.36
N LEU A 42 9.62 8.62 -5.97
CA LEU A 42 10.60 7.85 -6.75
C LEU A 42 10.08 7.46 -8.13
N GLY A 43 8.79 7.09 -8.20
CA GLY A 43 8.16 6.68 -9.44
C GLY A 43 8.21 7.73 -10.55
N PHE A 44 8.29 9.02 -10.23
CA PHE A 44 8.41 10.07 -11.24
C PHE A 44 9.72 10.04 -12.01
N ASP A 45 10.79 9.54 -11.38
CA ASP A 45 12.08 9.34 -12.04
C ASP A 45 12.12 7.98 -12.74
N VAL A 46 11.76 6.93 -12.00
CA VAL A 46 11.93 5.54 -12.47
C VAL A 46 11.06 5.24 -13.67
N PHE A 47 9.77 5.63 -13.62
CA PHE A 47 8.84 5.37 -14.73
C PHE A 47 9.04 6.30 -15.93
N ASP A 48 9.97 7.26 -15.84
CA ASP A 48 10.37 8.15 -16.93
C ASP A 48 11.77 7.78 -17.48
N LYS A 49 12.74 7.59 -16.57
CA LYS A 49 14.17 7.46 -16.91
C LYS A 49 14.76 6.08 -16.59
N GLY A 50 14.01 5.18 -15.95
CA GLY A 50 14.49 3.87 -15.51
C GLY A 50 15.48 3.90 -14.35
N VAL A 51 15.79 5.08 -13.79
CA VAL A 51 16.75 5.27 -12.70
C VAL A 51 16.22 6.28 -11.69
N ILE A 52 16.65 6.17 -10.43
CA ILE A 52 16.42 7.17 -9.39
C ILE A 52 17.53 8.22 -9.47
N SER A 53 17.16 9.50 -9.57
CA SER A 53 18.11 10.62 -9.66
C SER A 53 18.98 10.76 -8.41
N PRO A 54 20.22 11.32 -8.55
CA PRO A 54 21.13 11.51 -7.42
C PRO A 54 20.49 12.27 -6.25
N ASP A 55 19.72 13.33 -6.53
CA ASP A 55 19.02 14.11 -5.50
C ASP A 55 18.03 13.27 -4.70
N LYS A 56 17.29 12.37 -5.37
CA LYS A 56 16.37 11.46 -4.69
C LYS A 56 17.09 10.35 -3.95
N VAL A 57 18.22 9.86 -4.46
CA VAL A 57 19.10 8.94 -3.73
C VAL A 57 19.55 9.57 -2.40
N GLU A 58 20.03 10.81 -2.43
CA GLU A 58 20.38 11.54 -1.21
C GLU A 58 19.19 11.72 -0.27
N LYS A 59 18.01 12.00 -0.82
CA LYS A 59 16.77 12.10 -0.05
C LYS A 59 16.38 10.78 0.61
N ILE A 60 16.54 9.64 -0.08
CA ILE A 60 16.35 8.29 0.50
C ILE A 60 17.29 8.12 1.68
N VAL A 61 18.60 8.34 1.49
CA VAL A 61 19.61 8.17 2.54
C VAL A 61 19.28 9.02 3.77
N LYS A 62 18.99 10.31 3.57
CA LYS A 62 18.59 11.22 4.66
C LYS A 62 17.33 10.75 5.37
N THR A 63 16.34 10.25 4.63
CA THR A 63 15.11 9.71 5.20
C THR A 63 15.40 8.50 6.08
N ILE A 64 16.19 7.55 5.60
CA ILE A 64 16.51 6.34 6.37
C ILE A 64 17.39 6.67 7.59
N LYS A 65 18.32 7.64 7.49
CA LYS A 65 19.06 8.17 8.67
C LYS A 65 18.11 8.76 9.73
N SER A 66 17.11 9.54 9.31
CA SER A 66 16.12 10.10 10.22
C SER A 66 15.28 8.99 10.88
N TYR A 67 14.90 7.95 10.11
CA TYR A 67 14.21 6.80 10.65
C TYR A 67 15.06 6.01 11.64
N LYS A 68 16.36 5.84 11.36
CA LYS A 68 17.32 5.20 12.27
C LYS A 68 17.35 5.90 13.63
N LEU A 69 17.42 7.24 13.65
CA LEU A 69 17.37 8.00 14.89
C LEU A 69 16.07 7.79 15.66
N LEU A 70 14.92 7.71 14.96
CA LEU A 70 13.64 7.40 15.61
C LEU A 70 13.65 5.98 16.18
N LEU A 71 14.17 5.00 15.44
CA LEU A 71 14.29 3.61 15.94
C LEU A 71 15.13 3.56 17.22
N ASP A 72 16.21 4.33 17.29
CA ASP A 72 17.08 4.41 18.47
C ASP A 72 16.36 5.10 19.65
N VAL A 73 15.64 6.21 19.41
CA VAL A 73 14.85 6.91 20.45
C VAL A 73 13.74 6.03 21.04
N TYR A 74 13.13 5.18 20.21
CA TYR A 74 12.06 4.28 20.63
C TYR A 74 12.55 2.91 21.08
N ASP A 75 13.87 2.69 21.19
CA ASP A 75 14.47 1.40 21.60
C ASP A 75 13.98 0.20 20.78
N VAL A 76 13.76 0.38 19.48
CA VAL A 76 13.32 -0.68 18.58
C VAL A 76 14.45 -1.70 18.36
N LYS A 77 14.19 -2.98 18.63
CA LYS A 77 15.16 -4.07 18.47
C LYS A 77 14.99 -4.86 17.17
N HIS A 78 13.77 -4.91 16.65
CA HIS A 78 13.44 -5.70 15.47
C HIS A 78 12.84 -4.78 14.40
N LEU A 79 13.47 -4.81 13.22
CA LEU A 79 13.12 -3.98 12.07
C LEU A 79 13.03 -4.83 10.82
N LYS A 80 11.98 -4.62 10.02
CA LYS A 80 11.89 -5.09 8.64
C LYS A 80 11.77 -3.89 7.70
N ALA A 81 12.62 -3.82 6.66
CA ALA A 81 12.63 -2.70 5.72
C ALA A 81 12.49 -3.23 4.30
N CYS A 82 11.42 -2.84 3.60
CA CYS A 82 11.12 -3.27 2.25
C CYS A 82 10.95 -2.11 1.30
N ALA A 83 11.22 -2.36 0.03
CA ALA A 83 10.96 -1.45 -1.08
C ALA A 83 10.19 -2.15 -2.19
N THR A 84 9.33 -1.41 -2.89
CA THR A 84 8.39 -1.96 -3.88
C THR A 84 8.66 -1.44 -5.30
N SER A 85 7.64 -1.29 -6.12
CA SER A 85 7.71 -1.14 -7.58
C SER A 85 8.77 -0.14 -8.09
N ALA A 86 8.90 1.06 -7.54
CA ALA A 86 9.90 2.00 -8.04
C ALA A 86 11.35 1.51 -7.82
N MET A 87 11.63 0.95 -6.64
CA MET A 87 12.95 0.36 -6.37
C MET A 87 13.16 -0.95 -7.14
N ARG A 88 12.11 -1.71 -7.41
CA ARG A 88 12.18 -2.93 -8.21
C ARG A 88 12.55 -2.64 -9.67
N ASP A 89 11.99 -1.56 -10.23
CA ASP A 89 12.16 -1.21 -11.64
C ASP A 89 13.41 -0.34 -11.92
N ALA A 90 14.02 0.26 -10.89
CA ALA A 90 15.17 1.15 -11.08
C ALA A 90 16.47 0.40 -11.32
N ALA A 91 17.18 0.76 -12.39
CA ALA A 91 18.46 0.12 -12.76
C ALA A 91 19.57 0.32 -11.70
N ASN A 92 19.50 1.40 -10.92
CA ASN A 92 20.51 1.73 -9.90
C ASN A 92 20.14 1.29 -8.47
N THR A 93 19.16 0.42 -8.31
CA THR A 93 18.67 -0.03 -6.99
C THR A 93 19.75 -0.70 -6.14
N LYS A 94 20.61 -1.53 -6.74
CA LYS A 94 21.68 -2.22 -6.00
C LYS A 94 22.64 -1.23 -5.32
N ASP A 95 23.00 -0.18 -6.04
CA ASP A 95 23.92 0.86 -5.52
C ASP A 95 23.26 1.68 -4.41
N ILE A 96 21.97 1.97 -4.55
CA ILE A 96 21.18 2.67 -3.53
C ILE A 96 21.10 1.84 -2.24
N ILE A 97 20.77 0.56 -2.33
CA ILE A 97 20.69 -0.34 -1.17
C ILE A 97 22.06 -0.44 -0.48
N LYS A 98 23.13 -0.61 -1.27
CA LYS A 98 24.50 -0.63 -0.74
C LYS A 98 24.85 0.67 0.01
N LYS A 99 24.52 1.82 -0.59
CA LYS A 99 24.76 3.14 0.02
C LYS A 99 23.97 3.30 1.32
N VAL A 100 22.68 2.97 1.32
CA VAL A 100 21.84 3.02 2.53
C VAL A 100 22.40 2.11 3.61
N LYS A 101 22.73 0.87 3.30
CA LYS A 101 23.30 -0.10 4.26
C LYS A 101 24.61 0.42 4.86
N THR A 102 25.51 0.97 4.02
CA THR A 102 26.80 1.52 4.47
C THR A 102 26.62 2.70 5.42
N GLU A 103 25.66 3.58 5.13
CA GLU A 103 25.50 4.84 5.88
C GLU A 103 24.57 4.73 7.10
N THR A 104 23.72 3.68 7.18
CA THR A 104 22.70 3.55 8.24
C THR A 104 22.72 2.22 8.96
N GLY A 105 23.37 1.20 8.39
CA GLY A 105 23.29 -0.19 8.86
C GLY A 105 21.98 -0.90 8.48
N ILE A 106 20.99 -0.18 7.94
CA ILE A 106 19.68 -0.75 7.57
C ILE A 106 19.78 -1.42 6.20
N LEU A 107 19.39 -2.69 6.14
CA LEU A 107 19.24 -3.44 4.90
C LEU A 107 17.80 -3.30 4.38
N ILE A 108 17.66 -2.84 3.14
CA ILE A 108 16.38 -2.76 2.45
C ILE A 108 16.25 -3.98 1.53
N GLU A 109 15.15 -4.71 1.66
CA GLU A 109 14.77 -5.82 0.79
C GLU A 109 13.82 -5.31 -0.30
N VAL A 110 14.11 -5.64 -1.57
CA VAL A 110 13.17 -5.35 -2.66
C VAL A 110 12.24 -6.53 -2.83
N ILE A 111 10.96 -6.34 -2.53
CA ILE A 111 9.97 -7.40 -2.58
C ILE A 111 9.24 -7.44 -3.93
N SER A 112 8.78 -8.63 -4.33
CA SER A 112 7.91 -8.80 -5.49
C SER A 112 6.51 -8.22 -5.22
N GLY A 113 5.72 -7.96 -6.27
CA GLY A 113 4.32 -7.57 -6.11
C GLY A 113 3.50 -8.68 -5.43
N GLN A 114 3.88 -9.95 -5.65
CA GLN A 114 3.24 -11.08 -5.00
C GLN A 114 3.49 -11.11 -3.48
N ASP A 115 4.72 -10.83 -3.04
CA ASP A 115 5.05 -10.75 -1.62
C ASP A 115 4.37 -9.54 -0.97
N GLU A 116 4.39 -8.37 -1.65
CA GLU A 116 3.73 -7.15 -1.19
C GLU A 116 2.25 -7.41 -0.86
N ALA A 117 1.52 -8.03 -1.78
CA ALA A 117 0.13 -8.38 -1.56
C ALA A 117 -0.07 -9.46 -0.48
N SER A 118 0.91 -10.41 -0.26
CA SER A 118 0.85 -11.38 0.84
C SER A 118 0.92 -10.71 2.19
N TYR A 119 1.85 -9.78 2.38
CA TYR A 119 1.99 -9.05 3.64
C TYR A 119 0.74 -8.24 3.99
N ILE A 120 0.08 -7.65 2.99
CA ILE A 120 -1.17 -6.91 3.22
C ILE A 120 -2.31 -7.87 3.60
N TYR A 121 -2.34 -9.03 2.96
CA TYR A 121 -3.37 -10.03 3.17
C TYR A 121 -3.32 -10.70 4.55
N GLU A 122 -2.13 -11.14 4.99
CA GLU A 122 -1.96 -11.84 6.27
C GLU A 122 -2.49 -11.02 7.47
N ASN A 123 -2.51 -9.70 7.33
CA ASN A 123 -3.09 -8.79 8.31
C ASN A 123 -4.61 -8.82 8.41
N HIS A 124 -5.32 -9.23 7.35
CA HIS A 124 -6.77 -9.02 7.25
C HIS A 124 -7.59 -10.27 7.45
N ILE A 125 -7.01 -11.44 7.16
CA ILE A 125 -7.75 -12.71 7.20
C ILE A 125 -8.22 -13.04 8.59
N ALA A 126 -7.47 -12.64 9.62
CA ALA A 126 -7.76 -13.03 11.00
C ALA A 126 -8.99 -12.34 11.60
N GLU A 127 -9.41 -11.18 11.09
CA GLU A 127 -10.26 -10.31 11.90
C GLU A 127 -11.74 -10.25 11.48
N ASN A 128 -12.14 -10.44 10.21
CA ASN A 128 -13.53 -10.13 9.80
C ASN A 128 -14.08 -10.87 8.56
N MET A 129 -13.53 -11.96 8.11
CA MET A 129 -14.10 -12.69 6.96
C MET A 129 -15.22 -13.63 7.39
N THR A 130 -16.41 -13.43 6.85
CA THR A 130 -17.48 -14.44 6.88
C THR A 130 -17.22 -15.50 5.80
N ALA A 131 -17.44 -16.77 6.13
CA ALA A 131 -17.12 -17.89 5.24
C ALA A 131 -17.91 -17.87 3.91
N ASP A 132 -19.06 -17.20 3.88
CA ASP A 132 -20.01 -17.22 2.75
C ASP A 132 -19.89 -16.01 1.82
N GLU A 133 -18.89 -15.14 2.02
CA GLU A 133 -18.69 -13.92 1.22
C GLU A 133 -17.40 -13.97 0.39
N SER A 134 -17.39 -13.21 -0.71
CA SER A 134 -16.24 -13.04 -1.57
C SER A 134 -15.60 -11.67 -1.36
N TYR A 135 -14.27 -11.63 -1.20
CA TYR A 135 -13.53 -10.41 -0.90
C TYR A 135 -12.49 -10.11 -1.96
N LEU A 136 -12.54 -8.91 -2.51
CA LEU A 136 -11.57 -8.40 -3.48
C LEU A 136 -10.68 -7.33 -2.83
N TYR A 137 -9.49 -7.71 -2.44
CA TYR A 137 -8.48 -6.76 -1.96
C TYR A 137 -7.85 -6.02 -3.11
N VAL A 138 -7.79 -4.70 -2.99
CA VAL A 138 -7.26 -3.79 -4.01
C VAL A 138 -6.28 -2.84 -3.35
N ASP A 139 -4.99 -2.97 -3.64
CA ASP A 139 -3.97 -2.00 -3.23
C ASP A 139 -3.48 -1.21 -4.44
N VAL A 140 -3.73 0.09 -4.41
CA VAL A 140 -3.34 1.00 -5.50
C VAL A 140 -2.09 1.77 -5.12
N GLY A 141 -0.97 1.32 -5.66
CA GLY A 141 0.33 1.96 -5.53
C GLY A 141 0.59 3.05 -6.59
N GLY A 142 1.83 3.56 -6.58
CA GLY A 142 2.28 4.50 -7.61
C GLY A 142 2.61 3.82 -8.95
N GLY A 143 3.16 2.61 -8.89
CA GLY A 143 3.62 1.86 -10.06
C GLY A 143 2.77 0.64 -10.42
N SER A 144 2.08 0.05 -9.46
CA SER A 144 1.26 -1.15 -9.64
C SER A 144 -0.07 -1.05 -8.91
N THR A 145 -0.97 -1.93 -9.27
CA THR A 145 -2.18 -2.27 -8.52
C THR A 145 -2.16 -3.76 -8.25
N ASP A 146 -2.20 -4.10 -6.97
CA ASP A 146 -2.17 -5.48 -6.51
C ASP A 146 -3.58 -5.91 -6.14
N ILE A 147 -4.02 -7.05 -6.67
CA ILE A 147 -5.37 -7.59 -6.47
C ILE A 147 -5.25 -8.99 -5.90
N THR A 148 -6.00 -9.22 -4.82
CA THR A 148 -6.10 -10.54 -4.20
C THR A 148 -7.58 -10.85 -3.98
N PHE A 149 -8.03 -12.02 -4.41
CA PHE A 149 -9.42 -12.42 -4.32
C PHE A 149 -9.59 -13.70 -3.49
N PHE A 150 -10.53 -13.63 -2.58
CA PHE A 150 -10.90 -14.74 -1.70
C PHE A 150 -12.38 -15.04 -1.85
N SER A 151 -12.72 -16.30 -1.77
CA SER A 151 -14.10 -16.79 -1.61
C SER A 151 -14.11 -18.00 -0.71
N ASP A 152 -15.14 -18.16 0.10
CA ASP A 152 -15.29 -19.25 1.06
C ASP A 152 -14.04 -19.43 1.98
N GLY A 153 -13.45 -18.30 2.39
CA GLY A 153 -12.25 -18.29 3.22
C GLY A 153 -10.98 -18.79 2.53
N LYS A 154 -10.98 -18.99 1.20
CA LYS A 154 -9.84 -19.51 0.43
C LYS A 154 -9.32 -18.48 -0.56
N LEU A 155 -8.01 -18.44 -0.73
CA LEU A 155 -7.37 -17.68 -1.79
C LEU A 155 -7.73 -18.27 -3.16
N VAL A 156 -8.38 -17.47 -4.01
CA VAL A 156 -8.74 -17.87 -5.38
C VAL A 156 -7.66 -17.41 -6.36
N PHE A 157 -7.25 -16.15 -6.27
CA PHE A 157 -6.12 -15.63 -7.06
C PHE A 157 -5.47 -14.42 -6.39
N LYS A 158 -4.25 -14.14 -6.85
CA LYS A 158 -3.46 -12.99 -6.50
C LYS A 158 -2.68 -12.56 -7.72
N GLU A 159 -2.80 -11.27 -8.10
CA GLU A 159 -2.17 -10.74 -9.31
C GLU A 159 -1.75 -9.30 -9.11
N SER A 160 -0.64 -8.89 -9.75
CA SER A 160 -0.11 -7.54 -9.74
C SER A 160 -0.07 -6.98 -11.16
N PHE A 161 -0.74 -5.85 -11.37
CA PHE A 161 -0.80 -5.18 -12.66
C PHE A 161 0.06 -3.92 -12.67
N ASN A 162 0.78 -3.68 -13.77
CA ASN A 162 1.58 -2.47 -13.98
C ASN A 162 0.70 -1.23 -14.25
N ILE A 163 -0.38 -1.09 -13.49
CA ILE A 163 -1.28 0.05 -13.46
C ILE A 163 -1.16 0.71 -12.11
N GLY A 164 -0.53 1.87 -12.04
CA GLY A 164 -0.35 2.65 -10.83
C GLY A 164 -0.59 4.13 -11.07
N THR A 165 -0.80 4.88 -10.00
CA THR A 165 -1.19 6.29 -10.10
C THR A 165 -0.16 7.16 -10.81
N ILE A 166 1.14 6.90 -10.62
CA ILE A 166 2.21 7.65 -11.27
C ILE A 166 2.38 7.20 -12.73
N ARG A 167 2.25 5.89 -13.03
CA ARG A 167 2.26 5.41 -14.42
C ARG A 167 1.13 6.04 -15.24
N LEU A 168 -0.07 6.18 -14.66
CA LEU A 168 -1.19 6.88 -15.30
C LEU A 168 -0.88 8.35 -15.55
N LEU A 169 -0.33 9.07 -14.57
CA LEU A 169 0.09 10.47 -14.75
C LEU A 169 1.17 10.65 -15.81
N LYS A 170 1.97 9.62 -16.06
CA LYS A 170 3.03 9.59 -17.08
C LYS A 170 2.56 9.02 -18.42
N ASN A 171 1.27 8.73 -18.60
CA ASN A 171 0.68 8.12 -19.81
C ASN A 171 1.38 6.81 -20.22
N GLN A 172 1.80 6.00 -19.23
CA GLN A 172 2.50 4.73 -19.45
C GLN A 172 1.59 3.50 -19.35
N VAL A 173 0.30 3.71 -19.17
CA VAL A 173 -0.69 2.64 -19.14
C VAL A 173 -1.47 2.69 -20.44
N THR A 174 -1.26 1.70 -21.30
CA THR A 174 -1.95 1.55 -22.58
C THR A 174 -3.35 0.94 -22.41
N GLU A 175 -4.20 1.06 -23.42
CA GLU A 175 -5.51 0.37 -23.44
C GLU A 175 -5.35 -1.15 -23.30
N ALA A 176 -4.33 -1.73 -23.92
CA ALA A 176 -4.06 -3.17 -23.82
C ALA A 176 -3.80 -3.62 -22.38
N ILE A 177 -3.07 -2.84 -21.57
CA ILE A 177 -2.82 -3.14 -20.16
C ILE A 177 -4.12 -3.04 -19.34
N TRP A 178 -4.98 -2.06 -19.66
CA TRP A 178 -6.30 -1.93 -19.05
C TRP A 178 -7.23 -3.10 -19.40
N ASP A 179 -7.22 -3.53 -20.67
CA ASP A 179 -8.04 -4.66 -21.12
C ASP A 179 -7.55 -5.98 -20.53
N GLU A 180 -6.24 -6.20 -20.42
CA GLU A 180 -5.67 -7.34 -19.71
C GLU A 180 -6.21 -7.45 -18.26
N MET A 181 -6.09 -6.36 -17.50
CA MET A 181 -6.59 -6.32 -16.12
C MET A 181 -8.10 -6.56 -16.05
N LYS A 182 -8.85 -5.93 -16.94
CA LYS A 182 -10.31 -6.05 -17.02
C LYS A 182 -10.75 -7.47 -17.33
N GLU A 183 -10.16 -8.08 -18.35
CA GLU A 183 -10.47 -9.46 -18.74
C GLU A 183 -10.09 -10.44 -17.63
N PHE A 184 -8.94 -10.25 -17.02
CA PHE A 184 -8.49 -11.07 -15.89
C PHE A 184 -9.51 -11.01 -14.75
N ILE A 185 -9.85 -9.81 -14.26
CA ILE A 185 -10.77 -9.63 -13.14
C ILE A 185 -12.13 -10.26 -13.48
N ARG A 186 -12.73 -9.91 -14.62
CA ARG A 186 -14.03 -10.43 -15.03
C ARG A 186 -14.07 -11.95 -15.12
N ASN A 187 -13.04 -12.54 -15.71
CA ASN A 187 -12.97 -14.00 -15.86
C ASN A 187 -12.78 -14.70 -14.52
N LYS A 188 -11.98 -14.13 -13.64
CA LYS A 188 -11.63 -14.72 -12.34
C LYS A 188 -12.68 -14.52 -11.26
N THR A 189 -13.51 -13.46 -11.36
CA THR A 189 -14.61 -13.20 -10.42
C THR A 189 -15.96 -13.68 -10.95
N LYS A 190 -16.00 -14.22 -12.18
CA LYS A 190 -17.25 -14.72 -12.79
C LYS A 190 -17.86 -15.87 -11.97
N GLY A 191 -19.12 -15.74 -11.63
CA GLY A 191 -19.89 -16.76 -10.89
C GLY A 191 -19.78 -16.64 -9.37
N TYR A 192 -18.96 -15.74 -8.86
CA TYR A 192 -18.98 -15.38 -7.44
C TYR A 192 -20.02 -14.28 -7.20
N HIS A 193 -20.78 -14.42 -6.12
CA HIS A 193 -21.81 -13.47 -5.72
C HIS A 193 -21.36 -12.68 -4.50
N HIS A 194 -21.95 -11.50 -4.29
CA HIS A 194 -21.65 -10.65 -3.13
C HIS A 194 -20.18 -10.31 -2.96
N VAL A 195 -19.53 -9.84 -4.06
CA VAL A 195 -18.14 -9.40 -4.00
C VAL A 195 -18.04 -8.08 -3.25
N THR A 196 -17.36 -8.11 -2.12
CA THR A 196 -17.03 -6.93 -1.32
C THR A 196 -15.60 -6.51 -1.57
N ALA A 197 -15.38 -5.26 -1.99
CA ALA A 197 -14.02 -4.75 -2.16
C ALA A 197 -13.42 -4.31 -0.81
N ILE A 198 -12.11 -4.50 -0.67
CA ILE A 198 -11.32 -4.00 0.46
C ILE A 198 -10.18 -3.18 -0.13
N GLY A 199 -10.20 -1.87 0.12
CA GLY A 199 -9.23 -0.94 -0.41
C GLY A 199 -8.11 -0.65 0.58
N SER A 200 -6.86 -0.84 0.16
CA SER A 200 -5.68 -0.43 0.89
C SER A 200 -4.90 0.66 0.14
N GLY A 201 -4.00 1.31 0.83
CA GLY A 201 -3.20 2.38 0.25
C GLY A 201 -3.61 3.79 0.65
N GLY A 202 -2.67 4.70 0.46
CA GLY A 202 -2.81 6.05 0.99
C GLY A 202 -3.89 6.90 0.34
N ASN A 203 -4.28 6.62 -0.90
CA ASN A 203 -5.27 7.42 -1.63
C ASN A 203 -6.69 7.07 -1.16
N ILE A 204 -7.04 5.77 -1.10
CA ILE A 204 -8.36 5.37 -0.62
C ILE A 204 -8.57 5.74 0.85
N ASN A 205 -7.53 5.62 1.69
CA ASN A 205 -7.57 6.09 3.07
C ASN A 205 -7.89 7.60 3.17
N LYS A 206 -7.35 8.41 2.23
CA LYS A 206 -7.66 9.84 2.20
C LYS A 206 -9.09 10.11 1.72
N ILE A 207 -9.58 9.40 0.72
CA ILE A 207 -10.99 9.48 0.27
C ILE A 207 -11.92 9.11 1.42
N PHE A 208 -11.63 8.01 2.14
CA PHE A 208 -12.41 7.62 3.31
C PHE A 208 -12.43 8.71 4.38
N SER A 209 -11.28 9.34 4.66
CA SER A 209 -11.20 10.46 5.59
C SER A 209 -12.01 11.69 5.17
N ILE A 210 -12.05 12.01 3.85
CA ILE A 210 -12.83 13.12 3.29
C ILE A 210 -14.33 12.82 3.37
N SER A 211 -14.74 11.58 3.14
CA SER A 211 -16.15 11.17 3.17
C SER A 211 -16.80 11.31 4.54
N LYS A 212 -15.99 11.45 5.60
CA LYS A 212 -16.45 11.49 7.00
C LYS A 212 -17.32 10.31 7.42
N ARG A 213 -17.26 9.20 6.69
CA ARG A 213 -17.93 7.96 7.09
C ARG A 213 -17.32 7.41 8.36
N LYS A 214 -18.16 6.81 9.18
CA LYS A 214 -17.72 6.14 10.42
C LYS A 214 -16.84 4.94 10.08
N GLU A 215 -15.88 4.66 10.93
CA GLU A 215 -15.04 3.47 10.82
C GLU A 215 -15.91 2.20 10.75
N GLY A 216 -15.49 1.23 9.94
CA GLY A 216 -16.28 0.02 9.67
C GLY A 216 -17.45 0.20 8.69
N LYS A 217 -17.71 1.41 8.16
CA LYS A 217 -18.71 1.63 7.12
C LYS A 217 -18.04 1.74 5.74
N PRO A 218 -18.57 1.07 4.72
CA PRO A 218 -17.98 1.09 3.38
C PRO A 218 -18.21 2.43 2.66
N LEU A 219 -17.40 2.69 1.64
CA LEU A 219 -17.69 3.64 0.59
C LEU A 219 -18.42 2.90 -0.54
N THR A 220 -19.43 3.53 -1.13
CA THR A 220 -20.13 2.96 -2.29
C THR A 220 -19.40 3.33 -3.58
N LEU A 221 -19.56 2.51 -4.61
CA LEU A 221 -19.02 2.78 -5.95
C LEU A 221 -19.51 4.14 -6.49
N ASP A 222 -20.75 4.50 -6.26
CA ASP A 222 -21.31 5.78 -6.69
C ASP A 222 -20.65 6.95 -5.96
N LEU A 223 -20.38 6.84 -4.66
CA LEU A 223 -19.66 7.86 -3.93
C LEU A 223 -18.22 8.05 -4.47
N LEU A 224 -17.55 6.95 -4.87
CA LEU A 224 -16.24 7.07 -5.52
C LEU A 224 -16.33 7.76 -6.89
N ARG A 225 -17.39 7.50 -7.68
CA ARG A 225 -17.67 8.18 -8.96
C ARG A 225 -17.91 9.67 -8.76
N ASP A 226 -18.65 10.06 -7.73
CA ASP A 226 -18.90 11.47 -7.39
C ASP A 226 -17.57 12.18 -7.03
N TYR A 227 -16.75 11.58 -6.19
CA TYR A 227 -15.41 12.14 -5.89
C TYR A 227 -14.51 12.19 -7.13
N TYR A 228 -14.55 11.18 -7.98
CA TYR A 228 -13.78 11.19 -9.23
C TYR A 228 -14.22 12.37 -10.11
N LYS A 229 -15.52 12.58 -10.29
CA LYS A 229 -16.07 13.70 -11.07
C LYS A 229 -15.69 15.03 -10.44
N GLU A 230 -15.86 15.17 -9.14
CA GLU A 230 -15.51 16.39 -8.39
C GLU A 230 -14.02 16.73 -8.55
N PHE A 231 -13.13 15.78 -8.19
CA PHE A 231 -11.69 16.03 -8.25
C PHE A 231 -11.16 16.20 -9.67
N SER A 232 -11.75 15.55 -10.67
CA SER A 232 -11.34 15.69 -12.07
C SER A 232 -11.62 17.11 -12.60
N ASN A 233 -12.65 17.78 -12.09
CA ASN A 233 -13.02 19.14 -12.47
C ASN A 233 -12.23 20.22 -11.70
N LEU A 234 -11.48 19.85 -10.67
CA LEU A 234 -10.68 20.77 -9.87
C LEU A 234 -9.22 20.80 -10.36
N SER A 235 -8.64 21.99 -10.40
CA SER A 235 -7.20 22.18 -10.57
C SER A 235 -6.42 21.60 -9.38
N LEU A 236 -5.13 21.37 -9.54
CA LEU A 236 -4.26 20.86 -8.47
C LEU A 236 -4.32 21.76 -7.23
N SER A 237 -4.24 23.09 -7.42
CA SER A 237 -4.33 24.07 -6.33
C SER A 237 -5.69 24.04 -5.62
N GLN A 238 -6.77 23.86 -6.36
CA GLN A 238 -8.11 23.73 -5.77
C GLN A 238 -8.26 22.43 -4.96
N ARG A 239 -7.73 21.30 -5.46
CA ARG A 239 -7.72 20.05 -4.67
C ARG A 239 -6.97 20.20 -3.35
N ILE A 240 -5.84 20.94 -3.36
CA ILE A 240 -5.05 21.23 -2.16
C ILE A 240 -5.85 22.11 -1.19
N SER A 241 -6.38 23.24 -1.66
CA SER A 241 -7.03 24.24 -0.81
C SER A 241 -8.39 23.77 -0.26
N LEU A 242 -9.25 23.21 -1.12
CA LEU A 242 -10.62 22.84 -0.74
C LEU A 242 -10.66 21.54 0.09
N HIS A 243 -9.84 20.54 -0.28
CA HIS A 243 -9.85 19.23 0.38
C HIS A 243 -8.67 19.00 1.32
N ARG A 244 -7.84 20.03 1.54
CA ARG A 244 -6.64 19.97 2.40
C ARG A 244 -5.77 18.76 2.04
N LEU A 245 -5.58 18.55 0.73
CA LEU A 245 -4.68 17.52 0.26
C LEU A 245 -3.24 18.00 0.34
N ARG A 246 -2.32 17.10 0.62
CA ARG A 246 -0.90 17.38 0.41
C ARG A 246 -0.63 17.43 -1.09
N GLU A 247 0.33 18.22 -1.52
CA GLU A 247 0.71 18.37 -2.92
C GLU A 247 1.00 17.00 -3.57
N ASP A 248 1.78 16.16 -2.88
CA ASP A 248 2.15 14.81 -3.34
C ASP A 248 1.00 13.80 -3.34
N ARG A 249 -0.20 14.23 -3.02
CA ARG A 249 -1.43 13.44 -3.07
C ARG A 249 -2.46 14.03 -4.03
N ALA A 250 -2.49 15.34 -4.15
CA ALA A 250 -3.48 16.03 -4.97
C ALA A 250 -3.40 15.67 -6.46
N ASP A 251 -2.22 15.31 -6.95
CA ASP A 251 -2.01 14.85 -8.33
C ASP A 251 -2.39 13.38 -8.54
N VAL A 252 -2.14 12.50 -7.57
CA VAL A 252 -2.36 11.05 -7.71
C VAL A 252 -3.74 10.57 -7.26
N ILE A 253 -4.57 11.43 -6.66
CA ILE A 253 -5.87 11.02 -6.11
C ILE A 253 -6.89 10.67 -7.21
N VAL A 254 -6.90 11.42 -8.32
CA VAL A 254 -7.79 11.17 -9.46
C VAL A 254 -7.43 9.87 -10.18
N PRO A 255 -6.15 9.62 -10.54
CA PRO A 255 -5.73 8.32 -11.05
C PRO A 255 -6.09 7.16 -10.12
N ALA A 256 -5.94 7.32 -8.80
CA ALA A 256 -6.30 6.28 -7.84
C ALA A 256 -7.79 5.96 -7.87
N LEU A 257 -8.65 6.99 -7.85
CA LEU A 257 -10.11 6.81 -7.95
C LEU A 257 -10.49 6.08 -9.24
N LEU A 258 -9.86 6.44 -10.37
CA LEU A 258 -10.11 5.78 -11.66
C LEU A 258 -9.82 4.27 -11.58
N ILE A 259 -8.70 3.89 -10.94
CA ILE A 259 -8.34 2.48 -10.77
C ILE A 259 -9.37 1.77 -9.90
N TYR A 260 -9.69 2.28 -8.69
CA TYR A 260 -10.67 1.65 -7.80
C TYR A 260 -12.03 1.49 -8.45
N ILE A 261 -12.55 2.52 -9.12
CA ILE A 261 -13.84 2.49 -9.83
C ILE A 261 -13.85 1.41 -10.91
N ASN A 262 -12.79 1.29 -11.70
CA ASN A 262 -12.72 0.31 -12.76
C ASN A 262 -12.65 -1.12 -12.21
N VAL A 263 -11.79 -1.36 -11.22
CA VAL A 263 -11.65 -2.67 -10.56
C VAL A 263 -12.98 -3.11 -9.93
N MET A 264 -13.60 -2.24 -9.14
CA MET A 264 -14.90 -2.54 -8.52
C MET A 264 -15.97 -2.84 -9.56
N ARG A 265 -16.06 -2.03 -10.63
CA ARG A 265 -17.03 -2.25 -11.72
C ARG A 265 -16.80 -3.58 -12.44
N TRP A 266 -15.56 -3.98 -12.66
CA TRP A 266 -15.25 -5.25 -13.35
C TRP A 266 -15.51 -6.47 -12.50
N ALA A 267 -15.35 -6.33 -11.18
CA ALA A 267 -15.64 -7.37 -10.20
C ALA A 267 -17.11 -7.35 -9.68
N GLU A 268 -17.93 -6.43 -10.20
CA GLU A 268 -19.33 -6.24 -9.76
C GLU A 268 -19.46 -5.94 -8.25
N ALA A 269 -18.44 -5.29 -7.68
CA ALA A 269 -18.43 -4.86 -6.28
C ALA A 269 -19.08 -3.48 -6.13
N GLU A 270 -20.11 -3.36 -5.31
CA GLU A 270 -20.85 -2.11 -5.08
C GLU A 270 -20.25 -1.29 -3.91
N GLU A 271 -19.57 -1.95 -3.01
CA GLU A 271 -19.04 -1.38 -1.79
C GLU A 271 -17.55 -1.69 -1.61
N ILE A 272 -16.82 -0.76 -0.99
CA ILE A 272 -15.41 -0.92 -0.62
C ILE A 272 -15.18 -0.53 0.83
N PHE A 273 -14.68 -1.46 1.63
CA PHE A 273 -14.22 -1.19 2.98
C PHE A 273 -12.78 -0.67 2.96
N VAL A 274 -12.46 0.22 3.89
CA VAL A 274 -11.15 0.87 3.98
C VAL A 274 -10.60 0.74 5.41
N PRO A 275 -9.93 -0.37 5.73
CA PRO A 275 -9.53 -0.70 7.10
C PRO A 275 -8.29 0.04 7.61
N LYS A 276 -7.76 1.03 6.87
CA LYS A 276 -6.56 1.81 7.24
C LYS A 276 -5.29 0.98 7.50
N ILE A 277 -5.17 -0.13 6.80
CA ILE A 277 -4.01 -1.02 6.85
C ILE A 277 -3.21 -0.89 5.55
N GLY A 278 -1.93 -1.17 5.59
CA GLY A 278 -1.03 -1.13 4.44
C GLY A 278 0.15 -2.07 4.61
N LEU A 279 1.08 -2.04 3.65
CA LEU A 279 2.25 -2.90 3.63
C LEU A 279 3.04 -2.87 4.95
N ALA A 280 3.24 -1.68 5.55
CA ALA A 280 3.97 -1.56 6.81
C ALA A 280 3.34 -2.36 7.95
N ASP A 281 2.01 -2.46 7.99
CA ASP A 281 1.28 -3.27 8.97
C ASP A 281 1.56 -4.77 8.75
N GLY A 282 1.51 -5.22 7.48
CA GLY A 282 1.84 -6.61 7.13
C GLY A 282 3.27 -7.00 7.48
N LEU A 283 4.20 -6.09 7.23
CA LEU A 283 5.59 -6.30 7.63
C LEU A 283 5.75 -6.45 9.14
N ILE A 284 4.99 -5.70 9.95
CA ILE A 284 4.98 -5.82 11.41
C ILE A 284 4.46 -7.20 11.85
N HIS A 285 3.34 -7.66 11.29
CA HIS A 285 2.79 -8.97 11.64
C HIS A 285 3.74 -10.11 11.25
N ASN A 286 4.27 -10.06 10.04
CA ASN A 286 5.26 -11.07 9.60
C ASN A 286 6.52 -11.05 10.49
N LEU A 287 7.04 -9.86 10.83
CA LEU A 287 8.19 -9.73 11.72
C LEU A 287 7.89 -10.27 13.12
N TYR A 288 6.67 -10.07 13.62
CA TYR A 288 6.25 -10.63 14.91
C TYR A 288 6.32 -12.16 14.92
N GLU A 289 5.78 -12.80 13.88
CA GLU A 289 5.84 -14.26 13.76
C GLU A 289 7.28 -14.77 13.64
N GLU A 290 8.12 -14.08 12.85
CA GLU A 290 9.55 -14.43 12.72
C GLU A 290 10.30 -14.35 14.07
N VAL A 291 10.01 -13.33 14.88
CA VAL A 291 10.66 -13.15 16.20
C VAL A 291 10.12 -14.18 17.20
N ARG A 292 8.80 -14.39 17.23
CA ARG A 292 8.16 -15.35 18.12
C ARG A 292 8.68 -16.78 17.90
N LEU A 293 8.86 -17.19 16.65
CA LEU A 293 9.40 -18.53 16.35
C LEU A 293 10.84 -18.70 16.84
N LYS A 294 11.67 -17.66 16.74
CA LYS A 294 13.05 -17.70 17.25
C LYS A 294 13.13 -17.77 18.78
N ASP A 295 12.19 -17.12 19.48
CA ASP A 295 12.15 -17.16 20.96
C ASP A 295 11.64 -18.50 21.50
N VAL A 296 11.00 -19.35 20.68
CA VAL A 296 10.53 -20.70 21.06
C VAL A 296 11.61 -21.78 20.83
N GLU A 297 12.61 -21.52 19.97
CA GLU A 297 13.70 -22.44 19.66
C GLU A 297 14.87 -22.37 20.66
N ILE A 298 14.80 -21.51 21.69
CA ILE A 298 15.79 -21.39 22.79
C ILE A 298 15.19 -21.97 24.06
#